data_176a842d78b7417f81263978b9a457f5
#
_entry.id   176a842d78b7417f81263978b9a457f5
#
_cell.length_a   1.000
_cell.length_b   1.000
_cell.length_c   1.000
_cell.angle_alpha   90.00
_cell.angle_beta   90.00
_cell.angle_gamma   90.00
#
_symmetry.space_group_name_H-M   'P 1'
#
loop_
_entity.id
_entity.type
_entity.pdbx_description
1 polymer ?
#
loop_
_entity_poly.entity_id
_entity_poly.type
_entity_poly.pdbx_seq_one_letter_code
_entity_poly.pdbx_strand_id
1 'polypeptide(L)'
;QLSHSTFLADKMRISQVLINLLGNAVKFTPEKGRIILEVKEESPAEESAPTDAAETVTVLFAVRDSGIGIAKEDQDRVFRSFEQAADRNPSRQQGTGLGLSISSRLVQMMGSNIRLESEPGKGSTFYFRIPLQLGEDMEEEVREEEVFFDGYRILVVEDNEINAEIAQCLLEERNFTVD
;
A
#
# COMPACT_ATOMS: atom_id res chain seq x y z
N GLN A 1 2.69 10.77 -13.68
CA GLN A 1 4.11 11.13 -13.60
C GLN A 1 4.24 12.13 -12.49
N LEU A 2 5.27 12.01 -11.62
CA LEU A 2 5.56 12.97 -10.57
C LEU A 2 6.36 14.13 -11.18
N SER A 3 5.98 15.37 -10.87
CA SER A 3 6.68 16.58 -11.28
C SER A 3 7.69 17.03 -10.23
N HIS A 4 7.47 16.61 -8.97
CA HIS A 4 8.34 16.91 -7.84
C HIS A 4 9.00 15.64 -7.31
N SER A 5 10.19 15.77 -6.77
CA SER A 5 10.99 14.64 -6.27
C SER A 5 10.80 14.38 -4.77
N THR A 6 10.45 15.40 -4.01
CA THR A 6 10.43 15.35 -2.54
C THR A 6 9.09 15.80 -1.96
N PHE A 7 8.54 14.99 -1.05
CA PHE A 7 7.28 15.26 -0.35
C PHE A 7 7.44 14.99 1.14
N LEU A 8 6.80 15.81 1.97
CA LEU A 8 6.65 15.53 3.40
C LEU A 8 5.46 14.60 3.61
N ALA A 9 5.75 13.38 4.04
CA ALA A 9 4.75 12.32 4.20
C ALA A 9 5.09 11.34 5.31
N ASP A 10 4.08 10.71 5.89
CA ASP A 10 4.26 9.54 6.74
C ASP A 10 4.53 8.30 5.86
N LYS A 11 5.81 8.10 5.51
CA LYS A 11 6.29 7.00 4.67
C LYS A 11 5.81 5.65 5.19
N MET A 12 5.85 5.44 6.52
CA MET A 12 5.46 4.15 7.11
C MET A 12 3.99 3.83 6.88
N ARG A 13 3.10 4.79 7.09
CA ARG A 13 1.65 4.59 6.88
C ARG A 13 1.30 4.38 5.43
N ILE A 14 1.89 5.18 4.52
CA ILE A 14 1.67 5.02 3.08
C ILE A 14 2.16 3.63 2.63
N SER A 15 3.36 3.21 3.05
CA SER A 15 3.90 1.90 2.73
C SER A 15 3.01 0.78 3.25
N GLN A 16 2.53 0.86 4.48
CA GLN A 16 1.64 -0.15 5.07
C GLN A 16 0.33 -0.30 4.28
N VAL A 17 -0.26 0.83 3.84
CA VAL A 17 -1.46 0.81 2.99
C VAL A 17 -1.14 0.14 1.66
N LEU A 18 -0.06 0.54 0.99
CA LEU A 18 0.32 0.01 -0.33
C LEU A 18 0.65 -1.49 -0.26
N ILE A 19 1.40 -1.94 0.73
CA ILE A 19 1.73 -3.37 0.94
C ILE A 19 0.45 -4.18 1.08
N ASN A 20 -0.52 -3.71 1.87
CA ASN A 20 -1.78 -4.42 2.02
C ASN A 20 -2.60 -4.45 0.72
N LEU A 21 -2.67 -3.35 -0.04
CA LEU A 21 -3.40 -3.31 -1.30
C LEU A 21 -2.73 -4.20 -2.36
N LEU A 22 -1.39 -4.17 -2.45
CA LEU A 22 -0.61 -5.02 -3.35
C LEU A 22 -0.73 -6.50 -2.97
N GLY A 23 -0.66 -6.83 -1.67
CA GLY A 23 -0.86 -8.20 -1.19
C GLY A 23 -2.24 -8.75 -1.56
N ASN A 24 -3.29 -7.93 -1.45
CA ASN A 24 -4.63 -8.31 -1.93
C ASN A 24 -4.64 -8.50 -3.46
N ALA A 25 -4.01 -7.61 -4.22
CA ALA A 25 -3.92 -7.73 -5.67
C ALA A 25 -3.22 -9.04 -6.08
N VAL A 26 -2.09 -9.38 -5.44
CA VAL A 26 -1.38 -10.66 -5.69
C VAL A 26 -2.26 -11.86 -5.35
N LYS A 27 -2.94 -11.81 -4.21
CA LYS A 27 -3.80 -12.92 -3.74
C LYS A 27 -4.97 -13.21 -4.67
N PHE A 28 -5.60 -12.18 -5.25
CA PHE A 28 -6.83 -12.31 -6.02
C PHE A 28 -6.63 -12.24 -7.55
N THR A 29 -5.40 -12.03 -8.01
CA THR A 29 -5.05 -12.09 -9.43
C THR A 29 -4.60 -13.49 -9.79
N PRO A 30 -5.18 -14.13 -10.82
CA PRO A 30 -4.75 -15.46 -11.26
C PRO A 30 -3.36 -15.37 -11.91
N GLU A 31 -2.73 -16.55 -12.10
CA GLU A 31 -1.49 -16.65 -12.86
C GLU A 31 -1.61 -15.97 -14.23
N LYS A 32 -0.54 -15.29 -14.66
CA LYS A 32 -0.49 -14.48 -15.88
C LYS A 32 -1.39 -13.24 -15.88
N GLY A 33 -2.03 -12.91 -14.75
CA GLY A 33 -2.72 -11.64 -14.58
C GLY A 33 -1.73 -10.46 -14.48
N ARG A 34 -2.29 -9.25 -14.38
CA ARG A 34 -1.51 -8.02 -14.32
C ARG A 34 -1.85 -7.25 -13.06
N ILE A 35 -0.83 -6.71 -12.41
CA ILE A 35 -0.94 -5.79 -11.28
C ILE A 35 -0.15 -4.54 -11.64
N ILE A 36 -0.74 -3.37 -11.42
CA ILE A 36 -0.14 -2.08 -11.71
C ILE A 36 -0.25 -1.22 -10.46
N LEU A 37 0.87 -0.68 -9.99
CA LEU A 37 0.91 0.42 -9.04
C LEU A 37 1.12 1.71 -9.83
N GLU A 38 0.18 2.63 -9.71
CA GLU A 38 0.27 3.97 -10.31
C GLU A 38 0.40 5.00 -9.20
N VAL A 39 1.38 5.88 -9.33
CA VAL A 39 1.56 7.05 -8.47
C VAL A 39 1.71 8.27 -9.37
N LYS A 40 0.84 9.27 -9.17
CA LYS A 40 0.93 10.51 -9.94
C LYS A 40 0.44 11.71 -9.16
N GLU A 41 1.00 12.86 -9.48
CA GLU A 41 0.48 14.13 -9.03
C GLU A 41 -0.78 14.50 -9.81
N GLU A 42 -1.75 15.03 -9.08
CA GLU A 42 -2.92 15.67 -9.65
C GLU A 42 -2.83 17.16 -9.34
N SER A 43 -2.87 18.00 -10.35
CA SER A 43 -2.96 19.45 -10.14
C SER A 43 -4.21 19.76 -9.34
N PRO A 44 -4.15 20.72 -8.38
CA PRO A 44 -5.35 21.17 -7.70
C PRO A 44 -6.36 21.66 -8.75
N ALA A 45 -7.62 21.21 -8.63
CA ALA A 45 -8.70 21.80 -9.38
C ALA A 45 -8.73 23.30 -9.05
N GLU A 46 -8.87 24.16 -10.07
CA GLU A 46 -8.68 25.61 -10.04
C GLU A 46 -9.49 26.41 -8.99
N GLU A 47 -10.25 25.76 -8.09
CA GLU A 47 -11.18 26.42 -7.18
C GLU A 47 -10.80 26.47 -5.68
N SER A 48 -9.66 26.00 -5.25
CA SER A 48 -9.30 26.02 -3.81
C SER A 48 -7.79 26.21 -3.56
N ALA A 49 -7.25 27.34 -3.93
CA ALA A 49 -5.95 27.77 -3.45
C ALA A 49 -6.15 28.62 -2.18
N PRO A 50 -5.78 28.17 -0.98
CA PRO A 50 -5.54 29.07 0.14
C PRO A 50 -4.20 29.75 -0.05
N THR A 51 -4.22 31.05 -0.03
CA THR A 51 -3.16 32.00 -0.40
C THR A 51 -2.01 32.11 0.59
N ASP A 52 -1.78 31.17 1.49
CA ASP A 52 -0.71 31.30 2.51
C ASP A 52 -0.25 29.98 3.15
N ALA A 53 -0.39 28.85 2.49
CA ALA A 53 0.08 27.56 2.99
C ALA A 53 1.20 27.03 2.11
N ALA A 54 2.18 26.33 2.71
CA ALA A 54 3.21 25.57 2.01
C ALA A 54 2.62 24.84 0.79
N GLU A 55 3.32 24.91 -0.33
CA GLU A 55 2.87 24.39 -1.61
C GLU A 55 2.44 22.92 -1.46
N THR A 56 1.14 22.67 -1.52
CA THR A 56 0.54 21.35 -1.28
C THR A 56 0.10 20.76 -2.60
N VAL A 57 0.52 19.56 -2.89
CA VAL A 57 0.19 18.81 -4.10
C VAL A 57 -0.62 17.57 -3.72
N THR A 58 -1.65 17.28 -4.48
CA THR A 58 -2.41 16.04 -4.30
C THR A 58 -1.74 14.90 -5.05
N VAL A 59 -1.37 13.84 -4.34
CA VAL A 59 -0.79 12.64 -4.94
C VAL A 59 -1.82 11.51 -4.94
N LEU A 60 -2.10 10.97 -6.12
CA LEU A 60 -2.91 9.78 -6.33
C LEU A 60 -2.02 8.54 -6.21
N PHE A 61 -2.46 7.59 -5.40
CA PHE A 61 -1.95 6.23 -5.32
C PHE A 61 -3.05 5.27 -5.78
N ALA A 62 -2.77 4.43 -6.78
CA ALA A 62 -3.74 3.46 -7.29
C ALA A 62 -3.08 2.09 -7.50
N VAL A 63 -3.72 1.05 -6.98
CA VAL A 63 -3.37 -0.35 -7.22
C VAL A 63 -4.47 -0.96 -8.07
N ARG A 64 -4.12 -1.34 -9.30
CA ARG A 64 -5.02 -1.99 -10.24
C ARG A 64 -4.62 -3.44 -10.42
N ASP A 65 -5.58 -4.33 -10.36
CA ASP A 65 -5.41 -5.75 -10.66
C ASP A 65 -6.36 -6.22 -11.77
N SER A 66 -5.99 -7.29 -12.45
CA SER A 66 -6.85 -7.98 -13.42
C SER A 66 -7.43 -9.28 -12.82
N GLY A 67 -7.73 -9.25 -11.53
CA GLY A 67 -8.20 -10.38 -10.77
C GLY A 67 -9.68 -10.71 -10.96
N ILE A 68 -10.22 -11.43 -9.99
CA ILE A 68 -11.62 -11.88 -10.01
C ILE A 68 -12.65 -10.75 -9.95
N GLY A 69 -12.24 -9.55 -9.51
CA GLY A 69 -13.15 -8.44 -9.26
C GLY A 69 -14.07 -8.66 -8.06
N ILE A 70 -14.89 -7.65 -7.73
CA ILE A 70 -15.76 -7.63 -6.56
C ILE A 70 -17.17 -7.24 -7.02
N ALA A 71 -18.15 -8.05 -6.63
CA ALA A 71 -19.56 -7.77 -6.93
C ALA A 71 -20.02 -6.48 -6.23
N LYS A 72 -20.92 -5.74 -6.84
CA LYS A 72 -21.35 -4.42 -6.37
C LYS A 72 -21.90 -4.44 -4.96
N GLU A 73 -22.64 -5.50 -4.60
CA GLU A 73 -23.20 -5.74 -3.26
C GLU A 73 -22.14 -5.97 -2.18
N ASP A 74 -20.93 -6.40 -2.55
CA ASP A 74 -19.85 -6.67 -1.63
C ASP A 74 -18.83 -5.51 -1.50
N GLN A 75 -18.86 -4.51 -2.41
CA GLN A 75 -17.87 -3.43 -2.45
C GLN A 75 -17.84 -2.58 -1.18
N ASP A 76 -18.98 -2.34 -0.54
CA ASP A 76 -19.01 -1.63 0.74
C ASP A 76 -18.58 -2.51 1.93
N ARG A 77 -18.75 -3.83 1.79
CA ARG A 77 -18.47 -4.80 2.86
C ARG A 77 -16.99 -5.08 2.99
N VAL A 78 -16.23 -5.03 1.91
CA VAL A 78 -14.78 -5.32 1.94
C VAL A 78 -13.98 -4.37 2.82
N PHE A 79 -14.53 -3.20 3.14
CA PHE A 79 -13.90 -2.22 4.06
C PHE A 79 -14.30 -2.43 5.52
N ARG A 80 -15.24 -3.34 5.83
CA ARG A 80 -15.65 -3.64 7.20
C ARG A 80 -14.72 -4.66 7.83
N SER A 81 -14.41 -4.46 9.10
CA SER A 81 -13.56 -5.37 9.85
C SER A 81 -14.19 -6.76 9.94
N PHE A 82 -13.36 -7.80 9.72
CA PHE A 82 -13.77 -9.21 9.78
C PHE A 82 -14.79 -9.66 8.72
N GLU A 83 -15.20 -8.79 7.80
CA GLU A 83 -16.01 -9.18 6.66
C GLU A 83 -15.11 -9.51 5.46
N GLN A 84 -15.43 -10.59 4.78
CA GLN A 84 -14.81 -10.99 3.51
C GLN A 84 -15.91 -11.02 2.46
N ALA A 85 -15.58 -10.66 1.21
CA ALA A 85 -16.50 -10.88 0.11
C ALA A 85 -16.87 -12.37 0.07
N ALA A 86 -18.15 -12.66 -0.18
CA ALA A 86 -18.68 -14.02 -0.15
C ALA A 86 -18.07 -14.84 -1.29
N ASP A 87 -16.87 -15.38 -1.08
CA ASP A 87 -16.23 -16.29 -2.02
C ASP A 87 -16.83 -17.69 -1.83
N ARG A 88 -17.37 -18.25 -2.91
CA ARG A 88 -17.96 -19.61 -2.91
C ARG A 88 -16.90 -20.71 -2.78
N ASN A 89 -15.62 -20.37 -2.67
CA ASN A 89 -14.53 -21.34 -2.63
C ASN A 89 -13.79 -21.28 -1.29
N PRO A 90 -14.01 -22.23 -0.36
CA PRO A 90 -13.43 -22.23 1.00
C PRO A 90 -11.89 -22.25 1.01
N SER A 91 -11.26 -22.74 -0.05
CA SER A 91 -9.79 -22.86 -0.17
C SER A 91 -9.08 -21.53 -0.41
N ARG A 92 -9.80 -20.44 -0.67
CA ARG A 92 -9.25 -19.09 -0.90
C ARG A 92 -9.51 -18.10 0.24
N GLN A 93 -10.16 -18.54 1.30
CA GLN A 93 -10.45 -17.72 2.49
C GLN A 93 -9.22 -17.56 3.40
N GLN A 94 -8.06 -17.30 2.85
CA GLN A 94 -6.85 -17.04 3.62
C GLN A 94 -6.72 -15.54 3.89
N GLY A 95 -6.93 -15.10 5.13
CA GLY A 95 -6.72 -13.73 5.57
C GLY A 95 -7.62 -13.36 6.75
N THR A 96 -7.19 -12.40 7.55
CA THR A 96 -7.90 -11.97 8.77
C THR A 96 -9.14 -11.11 8.49
N GLY A 97 -9.32 -10.61 7.26
CA GLY A 97 -10.37 -9.62 6.94
C GLY A 97 -10.13 -8.23 7.58
N LEU A 98 -8.92 -7.98 8.09
CA LEU A 98 -8.58 -6.73 8.78
C LEU A 98 -7.80 -5.75 7.89
N GLY A 99 -7.11 -6.22 6.87
CA GLY A 99 -6.18 -5.40 6.09
C GLY A 99 -6.84 -4.16 5.50
N LEU A 100 -7.94 -4.31 4.76
CA LEU A 100 -8.61 -3.18 4.10
C LEU A 100 -9.24 -2.21 5.11
N SER A 101 -9.77 -2.69 6.23
CA SER A 101 -10.33 -1.83 7.29
C SER A 101 -9.23 -1.01 7.98
N ILE A 102 -8.06 -1.61 8.25
CA ILE A 102 -6.89 -0.91 8.78
C ILE A 102 -6.38 0.12 7.77
N SER A 103 -6.21 -0.26 6.50
CA SER A 103 -5.78 0.65 5.44
C SER A 103 -6.75 1.83 5.27
N SER A 104 -8.06 1.58 5.30
CA SER A 104 -9.06 2.63 5.25
C SER A 104 -8.93 3.60 6.43
N ARG A 105 -8.69 3.09 7.64
CA ARG A 105 -8.48 3.93 8.81
C ARG A 105 -7.20 4.77 8.72
N LEU A 106 -6.11 4.19 8.24
CA LEU A 106 -4.85 4.92 8.04
C LEU A 106 -5.02 6.06 7.02
N VAL A 107 -5.68 5.78 5.89
CA VAL A 107 -5.95 6.81 4.87
C VAL A 107 -6.87 7.90 5.40
N GLN A 108 -7.88 7.56 6.23
CA GLN A 108 -8.73 8.54 6.91
C GLN A 108 -7.93 9.44 7.86
N MET A 109 -6.96 8.88 8.60
CA MET A 109 -6.08 9.66 9.47
C MET A 109 -5.16 10.61 8.68
N MET A 110 -4.92 10.32 7.40
CA MET A 110 -4.19 11.18 6.46
C MET A 110 -5.11 12.15 5.70
N GLY A 111 -6.36 12.31 6.14
CA GLY A 111 -7.33 13.27 5.58
C GLY A 111 -7.99 12.81 4.27
N SER A 112 -7.96 11.53 3.94
CA SER A 112 -8.48 10.99 2.69
C SER A 112 -9.34 9.74 2.89
N ASN A 113 -9.78 9.11 1.78
CA ASN A 113 -10.52 7.86 1.79
C ASN A 113 -10.04 6.95 0.66
N ILE A 114 -9.98 5.64 0.94
CA ILE A 114 -9.78 4.64 -0.12
C ILE A 114 -11.08 4.52 -0.91
N ARG A 115 -10.95 4.53 -2.22
CA ARG A 115 -12.04 4.28 -3.17
C ARG A 115 -11.78 2.97 -3.91
N LEU A 116 -12.85 2.37 -4.38
CA LEU A 116 -12.85 1.10 -5.10
C LEU A 116 -13.67 1.22 -6.38
N GLU A 117 -13.07 0.81 -7.48
CA GLU A 117 -13.73 0.54 -8.75
C GLU A 117 -13.48 -0.91 -9.11
N SER A 118 -14.53 -1.71 -9.25
CA SER A 118 -14.39 -3.14 -9.51
C SER A 118 -15.58 -3.69 -10.27
N GLU A 119 -15.30 -4.68 -11.11
CA GLU A 119 -16.31 -5.43 -11.86
C GLU A 119 -15.92 -6.91 -11.84
N PRO A 120 -16.85 -7.82 -11.51
CA PRO A 120 -16.61 -9.26 -11.54
C PRO A 120 -16.01 -9.72 -12.87
N GLY A 121 -14.88 -10.44 -12.79
CA GLY A 121 -14.15 -10.95 -13.94
C GLY A 121 -13.26 -9.95 -14.68
N LYS A 122 -13.26 -8.66 -14.29
CA LYS A 122 -12.41 -7.63 -14.91
C LYS A 122 -11.32 -7.10 -13.99
N GLY A 123 -11.38 -7.44 -12.69
CA GLY A 123 -10.44 -6.99 -11.69
C GLY A 123 -10.92 -5.82 -10.86
N SER A 124 -10.00 -5.24 -10.10
CA SER A 124 -10.30 -4.13 -9.18
C SER A 124 -9.26 -3.03 -9.27
N THR A 125 -9.66 -1.82 -8.91
CA THR A 125 -8.78 -0.67 -8.73
C THR A 125 -9.08 -0.06 -7.37
N PHE A 126 -8.13 -0.16 -6.45
CA PHE A 126 -8.16 0.54 -5.17
C PHE A 126 -7.30 1.78 -5.29
N TYR A 127 -7.85 2.95 -4.92
CA TYR A 127 -7.10 4.20 -5.02
C TYR A 127 -7.45 5.17 -3.90
N PHE A 128 -6.50 6.05 -3.58
CA PHE A 128 -6.68 7.14 -2.62
C PHE A 128 -5.82 8.33 -3.01
N ARG A 129 -6.19 9.51 -2.50
CA ARG A 129 -5.52 10.77 -2.79
C ARG A 129 -5.08 11.40 -1.49
N ILE A 130 -3.83 11.78 -1.39
CA ILE A 130 -3.29 12.43 -0.19
C ILE A 130 -2.76 13.80 -0.57
N PRO A 131 -3.20 14.88 0.11
CA PRO A 131 -2.53 16.17 0.02
C PRO A 131 -1.19 16.06 0.74
N LEU A 132 -0.10 16.28 0.01
CA LEU A 132 1.26 16.26 0.53
C LEU A 132 1.88 17.63 0.37
N GLN A 133 2.59 18.09 1.38
CA GLN A 133 3.41 19.29 1.27
C GLN A 133 4.66 18.96 0.44
N LEU A 134 5.07 19.90 -0.41
CA LEU A 134 6.35 19.77 -1.09
C LEU A 134 7.46 19.90 -0.02
N GLY A 135 8.38 18.96 -0.04
CA GLY A 135 9.64 19.09 0.68
C GLY A 135 10.54 20.07 -0.05
N GLU A 136 11.36 20.82 0.67
CA GLU A 136 12.49 21.49 0.05
C GLU A 136 13.33 20.40 -0.62
N ASP A 137 13.80 20.66 -1.85
CA ASP A 137 14.79 19.79 -2.50
C ASP A 137 16.07 19.84 -1.66
N MET A 138 16.06 19.08 -0.59
CA MET A 138 17.27 18.76 0.14
C MET A 138 18.04 17.81 -0.80
N GLU A 139 19.04 18.31 -1.49
CA GLU A 139 20.12 17.51 -2.05
C GLU A 139 20.92 16.78 -0.93
N GLU A 140 20.31 16.50 0.19
CA GLU A 140 20.79 15.46 1.07
C GLU A 140 20.35 14.13 0.45
N GLU A 141 21.27 13.52 -0.31
CA GLU A 141 21.48 12.10 -0.15
C GLU A 141 21.48 11.85 1.38
N VAL A 142 20.31 11.60 1.96
CA VAL A 142 20.27 10.81 3.18
C VAL A 142 20.73 9.44 2.70
N ARG A 143 22.05 9.27 2.60
CA ARG A 143 22.67 7.97 2.80
C ARG A 143 22.19 7.60 4.19
N GLU A 144 21.08 6.85 4.26
CA GLU A 144 20.84 6.01 5.43
C GLU A 144 22.18 5.29 5.57
N GLU A 145 23.00 5.68 6.56
CA GLU A 145 24.20 4.92 6.87
C GLU A 145 23.70 3.51 7.06
N GLU A 146 24.03 2.65 6.10
CA GLU A 146 23.62 1.26 6.16
C GLU A 146 24.23 0.69 7.43
N VAL A 147 23.45 0.64 8.48
CA VAL A 147 23.88 0.07 9.77
C VAL A 147 23.88 -1.44 9.57
N PHE A 148 25.08 -2.01 9.63
CA PHE A 148 25.28 -3.46 9.61
C PHE A 148 25.40 -3.98 11.03
N PHE A 149 24.89 -5.18 11.25
CA PHE A 149 24.80 -5.82 12.56
C PHE A 149 25.67 -7.07 12.63
N ASP A 150 26.96 -6.92 12.31
CA ASP A 150 27.93 -8.00 12.32
C ASP A 150 28.00 -8.69 13.70
N GLY A 151 27.88 -10.01 13.73
CA GLY A 151 27.98 -10.82 14.94
C GLY A 151 26.70 -10.88 15.79
N TYR A 152 25.63 -10.19 15.39
CA TYR A 152 24.33 -10.33 16.03
C TYR A 152 23.55 -11.51 15.44
N ARG A 153 22.91 -12.29 16.31
CA ARG A 153 22.03 -13.40 15.92
C ARG A 153 20.59 -13.04 16.22
N ILE A 154 19.69 -13.39 15.30
CA ILE A 154 18.26 -13.17 15.45
C ILE A 154 17.51 -14.45 15.10
N LEU A 155 16.52 -14.79 15.92
CA LEU A 155 15.61 -15.90 15.65
C LEU A 155 14.37 -15.38 14.98
N VAL A 156 14.05 -15.89 13.78
CA VAL A 156 12.81 -15.62 13.09
C VAL A 156 11.83 -16.76 13.34
N VAL A 157 10.64 -16.42 13.87
CA VAL A 157 9.55 -17.38 14.09
C VAL A 157 8.34 -16.90 13.27
N GLU A 158 8.11 -17.55 12.15
CA GLU A 158 7.05 -17.23 11.20
C GLU A 158 6.46 -18.54 10.66
N ASP A 159 5.14 -18.65 10.62
CA ASP A 159 4.43 -19.85 10.15
C ASP A 159 4.24 -19.91 8.63
N ASN A 160 4.48 -18.81 7.94
CA ASN A 160 4.42 -18.73 6.48
C ASN A 160 5.84 -18.76 5.91
N GLU A 161 6.17 -19.79 5.13
CA GLU A 161 7.49 -19.98 4.52
C GLU A 161 7.97 -18.78 3.70
N ILE A 162 7.07 -18.16 2.90
CA ILE A 162 7.42 -16.99 2.07
C ILE A 162 7.75 -15.78 2.94
N ASN A 163 7.01 -15.56 4.02
CA ASN A 163 7.28 -14.46 4.95
C ASN A 163 8.61 -14.71 5.69
N ALA A 164 8.89 -15.94 6.08
CA ALA A 164 10.13 -16.33 6.71
C ALA A 164 11.33 -16.06 5.78
N GLU A 165 11.27 -16.47 4.52
CA GLU A 165 12.31 -16.22 3.51
C GLU A 165 12.54 -14.72 3.28
N ILE A 166 11.47 -13.91 3.19
CA ILE A 166 11.56 -12.46 3.03
C ILE A 166 12.24 -11.84 4.27
N ALA A 167 11.80 -12.22 5.48
CA ALA A 167 12.37 -11.71 6.72
C ALA A 167 13.85 -12.08 6.84
N GLN A 168 14.21 -13.33 6.52
CA GLN A 168 15.59 -13.80 6.51
C GLN A 168 16.44 -12.97 5.53
N CYS A 169 16.01 -12.82 4.29
CA CYS A 169 16.73 -12.06 3.26
C CYS A 169 17.00 -10.61 3.73
N LEU A 170 15.98 -9.91 4.24
CA LEU A 170 16.11 -8.52 4.70
C LEU A 170 17.05 -8.38 5.91
N LEU A 171 17.10 -9.37 6.79
CA LEU A 171 17.98 -9.36 7.97
C LEU A 171 19.42 -9.71 7.57
N GLU A 172 19.60 -10.69 6.68
CA GLU A 172 20.92 -11.06 6.15
C GLU A 172 21.56 -9.93 5.34
N GLU A 173 20.77 -9.13 4.58
CA GLU A 173 21.25 -7.90 3.92
C GLU A 173 21.85 -6.88 4.90
N ARG A 174 21.48 -6.92 6.16
CA ARG A 174 22.00 -6.09 7.26
C ARG A 174 23.03 -6.80 8.13
N ASN A 175 23.58 -7.92 7.65
CA ASN A 175 24.60 -8.76 8.30
C ASN A 175 24.16 -9.42 9.62
N PHE A 176 22.86 -9.63 9.84
CA PHE A 176 22.42 -10.52 10.91
C PHE A 176 22.69 -11.98 10.55
N THR A 177 23.01 -12.78 11.56
CA THR A 177 22.91 -14.25 11.46
C THR A 177 21.49 -14.64 11.84
N VAL A 178 20.74 -15.25 10.91
CA VAL A 178 19.34 -15.63 11.13
C VAL A 178 19.24 -17.12 11.42
N ASP A 179 18.50 -17.47 12.49
CA ASP A 179 18.18 -18.85 12.92
C ASP A 179 16.67 -19.13 12.80
#